data_13b96488a818ff830e13b5f2ba2a65fe
#
_entry.id   13b96488a818ff830e13b5f2ba2a65fe
#
_cell.length_a   1.000
_cell.length_b   1.000
_cell.length_c   1.000
_cell.angle_alpha   90.00
_cell.angle_beta   90.00
_cell.angle_gamma   90.00
#
_symmetry.space_group_name_H-M   'P 1'
#
loop_
_entity.id
_entity.type
_entity.pdbx_description
1 polymer ?
#
loop_
_entity_poly.entity_id
_entity_poly.type
_entity_poly.pdbx_seq_one_letter_code
_entity_poly.pdbx_strand_id
1 'polypeptide(L)'
;MGRIEGGTTVNSIAQQASMLYEFRSTAQDCLEEMEEKFRRAVAHWNGRGGDFEVELLGIRPGNGPVDQKKLGQFTAKSKEIVRTFTGREPDETPNSTDSNIPLSLGIPANTIGTIDGGSAHTRQEWVDIASLPTGLKIVLGLMLEYQKNDCF
;
A
#
# COMPACT_ATOMS: atom_id res chain seq x y z
N MET A 1 4.66 13.76 -2.77
CA MET A 1 3.89 14.87 -3.38
C MET A 1 3.50 14.44 -4.78
N GLY A 2 2.21 14.45 -5.12
CA GLY A 2 1.71 13.95 -6.39
C GLY A 2 1.28 15.04 -7.37
N ARG A 3 0.83 16.20 -6.87
CA ARG A 3 0.30 17.28 -7.70
C ARG A 3 0.40 18.61 -6.98
N ILE A 4 0.75 19.67 -7.70
CA ILE A 4 0.63 21.07 -7.25
C ILE A 4 -0.10 21.83 -8.36
N GLU A 5 -1.04 22.66 -7.97
CA GLU A 5 -1.79 23.55 -8.86
C GLU A 5 -1.91 24.94 -8.23
N GLY A 6 -1.94 25.98 -9.04
CA GLY A 6 -2.16 27.34 -8.60
C GLY A 6 -1.75 28.38 -9.63
N GLY A 7 -2.25 29.61 -9.45
CA GLY A 7 -1.99 30.72 -10.34
C GLY A 7 -2.85 30.71 -11.62
N THR A 8 -2.86 31.84 -12.32
CA THR A 8 -3.64 32.04 -13.54
C THR A 8 -2.77 32.52 -14.71
N THR A 9 -1.73 33.30 -14.44
CA THR A 9 -0.84 33.87 -15.47
C THR A 9 0.59 33.96 -14.96
N VAL A 10 1.56 34.10 -15.87
CA VAL A 10 2.99 34.14 -15.53
C VAL A 10 3.45 35.43 -14.84
N ASN A 11 2.65 36.49 -14.90
CA ASN A 11 2.98 37.82 -14.38
C ASN A 11 2.13 38.25 -13.20
N SER A 12 1.36 37.33 -12.59
CA SER A 12 0.59 37.58 -11.37
C SER A 12 0.95 36.58 -10.27
N ILE A 13 0.86 37.05 -9.02
CA ILE A 13 1.00 36.20 -7.86
C ILE A 13 -0.26 35.33 -7.74
N ALA A 14 -0.08 34.03 -7.56
CA ALA A 14 -1.18 33.12 -7.32
C ALA A 14 -1.97 33.53 -6.05
N GLN A 15 -3.27 33.71 -6.17
CA GLN A 15 -4.14 33.99 -5.03
C GLN A 15 -4.43 32.72 -4.23
N GLN A 16 -4.39 31.56 -4.89
CA GLN A 16 -4.64 30.26 -4.30
C GLN A 16 -3.76 29.20 -4.95
N ALA A 17 -3.30 28.26 -4.18
CA ALA A 17 -2.60 27.07 -4.66
C ALA A 17 -3.06 25.85 -3.85
N SER A 18 -3.08 24.69 -4.49
CA SER A 18 -3.38 23.41 -3.83
C SER A 18 -2.30 22.38 -4.10
N MET A 19 -2.14 21.44 -3.18
CA MET A 19 -1.17 20.37 -3.28
C MET A 19 -1.76 19.06 -2.78
N LEU A 20 -1.60 17.99 -3.56
CA LEU A 20 -1.85 16.63 -3.08
C LEU A 20 -0.56 16.06 -2.52
N TYR A 21 -0.60 15.70 -1.25
CA TYR A 21 0.54 15.17 -0.52
C TYR A 21 0.18 13.80 0.11
N GLU A 22 1.07 12.85 -0.01
CA GLU A 22 0.92 11.51 0.55
C GLU A 22 2.24 11.06 1.18
N PHE A 23 2.16 10.36 2.31
CA PHE A 23 3.26 9.62 2.91
C PHE A 23 2.79 8.21 3.28
N ARG A 24 3.72 7.26 3.22
CA ARG A 24 3.46 5.84 3.49
C ARG A 24 4.60 5.26 4.32
N SER A 25 4.26 4.36 5.22
CA SER A 25 5.21 3.56 5.99
C SER A 25 4.58 2.23 6.38
N THR A 26 5.39 1.21 6.59
CA THR A 26 4.97 -0.04 7.23
C THR A 26 4.87 0.11 8.74
N ALA A 27 5.56 1.09 9.32
CA ALA A 27 5.60 1.37 10.75
C ALA A 27 4.57 2.46 11.09
N GLN A 28 3.65 2.16 11.99
CA GLN A 28 2.57 3.07 12.38
C GLN A 28 3.10 4.31 13.09
N ASP A 29 4.10 4.16 13.98
CA ASP A 29 4.77 5.25 14.68
C ASP A 29 5.42 6.27 13.73
N CYS A 30 6.00 5.80 12.61
CA CYS A 30 6.53 6.69 11.57
C CYS A 30 5.43 7.50 10.87
N LEU A 31 4.25 6.93 10.67
CA LEU A 31 3.11 7.65 10.11
C LEU A 31 2.63 8.74 11.06
N GLU A 32 2.51 8.43 12.34
CA GLU A 32 2.10 9.37 13.40
C GLU A 32 3.12 10.52 13.53
N GLU A 33 4.41 10.22 13.54
CA GLU A 33 5.47 11.23 13.56
C GLU A 33 5.41 12.15 12.34
N MET A 34 5.17 11.61 11.15
CA MET A 34 5.04 12.40 9.93
C MET A 34 3.80 13.28 9.93
N GLU A 35 2.67 12.76 10.41
CA GLU A 35 1.45 13.54 10.55
C GLU A 35 1.65 14.70 11.53
N GLU A 36 2.28 14.46 12.67
CA GLU A 36 2.57 15.50 13.65
C GLU A 36 3.51 16.58 13.06
N LYS A 37 4.56 16.19 12.35
CA LYS A 37 5.47 17.13 11.67
C LYS A 37 4.72 17.97 10.63
N PHE A 38 3.86 17.34 9.85
CA PHE A 38 3.04 18.02 8.86
C PHE A 38 2.09 19.04 9.50
N ARG A 39 1.36 18.64 10.54
CA ARG A 39 0.46 19.54 11.29
C ARG A 39 1.20 20.71 11.92
N ARG A 40 2.37 20.46 12.49
CA ARG A 40 3.23 21.54 13.06
C ARG A 40 3.69 22.51 11.98
N ALA A 41 4.06 22.04 10.79
CA ALA A 41 4.45 22.90 9.67
C ALA A 41 3.30 23.80 9.23
N VAL A 42 2.09 23.24 9.05
CA VAL A 42 0.88 24.00 8.70
C VAL A 42 0.56 25.06 9.77
N ALA A 43 0.55 24.66 11.04
CA ALA A 43 0.29 25.58 12.15
C ALA A 43 1.32 26.72 12.24
N HIS A 44 2.59 26.39 12.02
CA HIS A 44 3.67 27.41 12.02
C HIS A 44 3.44 28.48 10.95
N TRP A 45 3.07 28.09 9.75
CA TRP A 45 2.86 29.03 8.65
C TRP A 45 1.55 29.79 8.77
N ASN A 46 0.47 29.16 9.29
CA ASN A 46 -0.78 29.85 9.61
C ASN A 46 -0.56 30.90 10.69
N GLY A 47 0.26 30.64 11.71
CA GLY A 47 0.65 31.62 12.72
C GLY A 47 1.47 32.81 12.18
N ARG A 48 1.92 32.75 10.93
CA ARG A 48 2.70 33.82 10.25
C ARG A 48 1.92 34.53 9.13
N GLY A 49 0.61 34.36 9.10
CA GLY A 49 -0.26 35.00 8.11
C GLY A 49 -0.51 34.15 6.87
N GLY A 50 -0.11 32.87 6.88
CA GLY A 50 -0.58 31.88 5.91
C GLY A 50 -2.05 31.54 6.17
N ASP A 51 -2.70 31.03 5.14
CA ASP A 51 -4.08 30.53 5.20
C ASP A 51 -4.11 29.14 4.56
N PHE A 52 -3.63 28.15 5.34
CA PHE A 52 -3.54 26.77 4.89
C PHE A 52 -4.72 25.95 5.45
N GLU A 53 -5.53 25.46 4.55
CA GLU A 53 -6.55 24.46 4.85
C GLU A 53 -6.03 23.06 4.52
N VAL A 54 -6.35 22.07 5.35
CA VAL A 54 -5.93 20.67 5.16
C VAL A 54 -7.16 19.79 5.15
N GLU A 55 -7.35 19.09 4.04
CA GLU A 55 -8.36 18.05 3.89
C GLU A 55 -7.70 16.68 3.91
N LEU A 56 -8.17 15.78 4.78
CA LEU A 56 -7.75 14.39 4.81
C LEU A 56 -8.55 13.58 3.80
N LEU A 57 -7.95 13.20 2.69
CA LEU A 57 -8.60 12.45 1.61
C LEU A 57 -8.69 10.94 1.89
N GLY A 58 -7.77 10.39 2.68
CA GLY A 58 -7.77 8.97 3.03
C GLY A 58 -6.59 8.58 3.91
N ILE A 59 -6.71 7.43 4.55
CA ILE A 59 -5.67 6.86 5.42
C ILE A 59 -5.31 5.48 4.90
N ARG A 60 -4.00 5.21 4.77
CA ARG A 60 -3.45 3.87 4.64
C ARG A 60 -2.65 3.57 5.90
N PRO A 61 -3.18 2.69 6.77
CA PRO A 61 -2.54 2.40 8.03
C PRO A 61 -1.23 1.64 7.82
N GLY A 62 -0.31 1.77 8.76
CA GLY A 62 0.83 0.87 8.93
C GLY A 62 0.40 -0.47 9.55
N ASN A 63 1.37 -1.34 9.79
CA ASN A 63 1.10 -2.60 10.48
C ASN A 63 0.73 -2.32 11.94
N GLY A 64 -0.35 -2.95 12.39
CA GLY A 64 -0.76 -2.97 13.79
C GLY A 64 -0.03 -4.10 14.57
N PRO A 65 -0.56 -4.48 15.74
CA PRO A 65 0.02 -5.48 16.63
C PRO A 65 -0.20 -6.92 16.10
N VAL A 66 0.19 -7.18 14.87
CA VAL A 66 0.08 -8.52 14.26
C VAL A 66 1.09 -9.48 14.87
N ASP A 67 0.66 -10.71 15.18
CA ASP A 67 1.53 -11.79 15.63
C ASP A 67 2.53 -12.16 14.52
N GLN A 68 3.79 -11.82 14.71
CA GLN A 68 4.86 -12.01 13.72
C GLN A 68 5.11 -13.50 13.42
N LYS A 69 4.90 -14.39 14.39
CA LYS A 69 5.03 -15.83 14.17
C LYS A 69 3.92 -16.35 13.25
N LYS A 70 2.68 -15.95 13.52
CA LYS A 70 1.53 -16.31 12.66
C LYS A 70 1.68 -15.72 11.26
N LEU A 71 2.07 -14.46 11.15
CA LEU A 71 2.31 -13.81 9.86
C LEU A 71 3.42 -14.53 9.07
N GLY A 72 4.52 -14.88 9.73
CA GLY A 72 5.60 -15.64 9.10
C GLY A 72 5.16 -17.02 8.61
N GLN A 73 4.38 -17.75 9.39
CA GLN A 73 3.82 -19.04 8.97
C GLN A 73 2.85 -18.89 7.79
N PHE A 74 1.98 -17.89 7.84
CA PHE A 74 1.05 -17.57 6.76
C PHE A 74 1.79 -17.23 5.46
N THR A 75 2.81 -16.39 5.54
CA THR A 75 3.64 -16.00 4.39
C THR A 75 4.42 -17.18 3.82
N ALA A 76 5.05 -17.98 4.68
CA ALA A 76 5.79 -19.17 4.25
C ALA A 76 4.90 -20.17 3.50
N LYS A 77 3.67 -20.38 3.99
CA LYS A 77 2.71 -21.26 3.34
C LYS A 77 2.25 -20.72 1.99
N SER A 78 1.99 -19.42 1.92
CA SER A 78 1.64 -18.76 0.65
C SER A 78 2.77 -18.88 -0.37
N LYS A 79 4.01 -18.69 0.04
CA LYS A 79 5.21 -18.87 -0.82
C LYS A 79 5.35 -20.31 -1.33
N GLU A 80 5.12 -21.29 -0.46
CA GLU A 80 5.14 -22.72 -0.85
C GLU A 80 4.16 -23.01 -1.99
N ILE A 81 2.92 -22.48 -1.89
CA ILE A 81 1.90 -22.68 -2.91
C ILE A 81 2.30 -21.98 -4.23
N VAL A 82 2.76 -20.73 -4.16
CA VAL A 82 3.24 -20.01 -5.36
C VAL A 82 4.37 -20.79 -6.02
N ARG A 83 5.37 -21.23 -5.25
CA ARG A 83 6.50 -22.00 -5.76
C ARG A 83 6.07 -23.32 -6.40
N THR A 84 5.06 -23.98 -5.82
CA THR A 84 4.53 -25.25 -6.36
C THR A 84 4.00 -25.10 -7.79
N PHE A 85 3.30 -23.99 -8.07
CA PHE A 85 2.69 -23.78 -9.38
C PHE A 85 3.56 -23.00 -10.37
N THR A 86 4.51 -22.20 -9.88
CA THR A 86 5.39 -21.40 -10.75
C THR A 86 6.77 -22.02 -10.98
N GLY A 87 7.21 -22.92 -10.08
CA GLY A 87 8.58 -23.41 -10.03
C GLY A 87 9.61 -22.35 -9.61
N ARG A 88 9.18 -21.15 -9.19
CA ARG A 88 10.06 -20.03 -8.80
C ARG A 88 9.86 -19.70 -7.34
N GLU A 89 10.93 -19.25 -6.67
CA GLU A 89 10.82 -18.67 -5.34
C GLU A 89 10.23 -17.25 -5.45
N PRO A 90 9.11 -16.95 -4.80
CA PRO A 90 8.54 -15.61 -4.85
C PRO A 90 9.32 -14.63 -3.98
N ASP A 91 9.53 -13.42 -4.50
CA ASP A 91 10.12 -12.32 -3.77
C ASP A 91 9.10 -11.71 -2.78
N GLU A 92 9.61 -11.23 -1.66
CA GLU A 92 8.83 -10.45 -0.70
C GLU A 92 9.19 -8.98 -0.83
N THR A 93 8.17 -8.14 -1.07
CA THR A 93 8.36 -6.69 -1.16
C THR A 93 7.30 -5.97 -0.33
N PRO A 94 7.68 -4.91 0.41
CA PRO A 94 6.72 -4.09 1.09
C PRO A 94 5.95 -3.23 0.08
N ASN A 95 4.69 -3.51 -0.10
CA ASN A 95 3.79 -2.77 -0.99
C ASN A 95 2.56 -2.26 -0.24
N SER A 96 2.02 -1.14 -0.68
CA SER A 96 0.75 -0.64 -0.18
C SER A 96 -0.39 -1.33 -0.93
N THR A 97 -1.04 -2.28 -0.27
CA THR A 97 -2.12 -3.11 -0.80
C THR A 97 -3.29 -3.16 0.18
N ASP A 98 -4.38 -3.82 -0.19
CA ASP A 98 -5.53 -4.01 0.70
C ASP A 98 -5.20 -4.87 1.93
N SER A 99 -4.09 -5.61 1.92
CA SER A 99 -3.57 -6.32 3.10
C SER A 99 -3.20 -5.39 4.27
N ASN A 100 -2.97 -4.10 4.01
CA ASN A 100 -2.69 -3.12 5.07
C ASN A 100 -3.84 -3.02 6.09
N ILE A 101 -5.08 -3.19 5.67
CA ILE A 101 -6.25 -3.10 6.57
C ILE A 101 -6.25 -4.23 7.59
N PRO A 102 -6.29 -5.54 7.20
CA PRO A 102 -6.22 -6.61 8.20
C PRO A 102 -4.92 -6.56 9.03
N LEU A 103 -3.77 -6.24 8.43
CA LEU A 103 -2.52 -6.09 9.18
C LEU A 103 -2.61 -5.01 10.26
N SER A 104 -3.26 -3.87 9.98
CA SER A 104 -3.46 -2.81 10.98
C SER A 104 -4.36 -3.23 12.15
N LEU A 105 -5.22 -4.21 11.93
CA LEU A 105 -6.09 -4.80 12.95
C LEU A 105 -5.45 -6.00 13.68
N GLY A 106 -4.18 -6.28 13.43
CA GLY A 106 -3.47 -7.42 14.03
C GLY A 106 -3.76 -8.77 13.37
N ILE A 107 -4.42 -8.78 12.21
CA ILE A 107 -4.75 -9.98 11.45
C ILE A 107 -3.64 -10.27 10.44
N PRO A 108 -2.99 -11.45 10.46
CA PRO A 108 -2.02 -11.83 9.45
C PRO A 108 -2.62 -11.78 8.04
N ALA A 109 -1.97 -11.06 7.14
CA ALA A 109 -2.39 -10.93 5.75
C ALA A 109 -1.21 -10.67 4.82
N ASN A 110 -1.33 -11.11 3.58
CA ASN A 110 -0.41 -10.76 2.51
C ASN A 110 -1.16 -10.62 1.17
N THR A 111 -0.52 -10.01 0.21
CA THR A 111 -1.02 -9.92 -1.16
C THR A 111 -0.14 -10.77 -2.05
N ILE A 112 -0.76 -11.62 -2.86
CA ILE A 112 -0.09 -12.58 -3.72
C ILE A 112 -0.23 -12.15 -5.18
N GLY A 113 0.91 -12.04 -5.89
CA GLY A 113 0.93 -11.88 -7.34
C GLY A 113 0.45 -13.18 -8.01
N THR A 114 -0.51 -13.05 -8.91
CA THR A 114 -1.13 -14.20 -9.61
C THR A 114 -0.97 -14.14 -11.12
N ILE A 115 -0.28 -13.12 -11.63
CA ILE A 115 -0.06 -12.92 -13.07
C ILE A 115 1.37 -12.44 -13.32
N ASP A 116 1.90 -12.74 -14.49
CA ASP A 116 3.08 -12.07 -15.04
C ASP A 116 2.64 -10.82 -15.79
N GLY A 117 3.25 -9.68 -15.51
CA GLY A 117 2.89 -8.39 -16.08
C GLY A 117 3.94 -7.32 -15.79
N GLY A 118 3.73 -6.13 -16.29
CA GLY A 118 4.66 -5.05 -16.05
C GLY A 118 4.09 -3.67 -16.33
N SER A 119 4.90 -2.66 -16.03
CA SER A 119 4.56 -1.24 -16.22
C SER A 119 3.27 -0.82 -15.50
N ALA A 120 2.97 -1.42 -14.33
CA ALA A 120 1.77 -1.16 -13.55
C ALA A 120 1.55 0.36 -13.33
N HIS A 121 0.30 0.79 -13.42
CA HIS A 121 -0.13 2.20 -13.30
C HIS A 121 0.38 3.14 -14.42
N THR A 122 0.78 2.60 -15.57
CA THR A 122 1.15 3.38 -16.75
C THR A 122 0.23 3.06 -17.95
N ARG A 123 0.31 3.86 -19.01
CA ARG A 123 -0.41 3.56 -20.26
C ARG A 123 0.17 2.35 -21.02
N GLN A 124 1.36 1.90 -20.63
CA GLN A 124 2.05 0.74 -21.19
C GLN A 124 1.89 -0.50 -20.31
N GLU A 125 0.96 -0.47 -19.36
CA GLU A 125 0.67 -1.63 -18.51
C GLU A 125 0.24 -2.84 -19.35
N TRP A 126 0.82 -3.99 -19.04
CA TRP A 126 0.56 -5.22 -19.76
C TRP A 126 0.46 -6.42 -18.83
N VAL A 127 -0.25 -7.44 -19.27
CA VAL A 127 -0.38 -8.75 -18.61
C VAL A 127 -0.11 -9.84 -19.63
N ASP A 128 0.70 -10.82 -19.23
CA ASP A 128 0.85 -12.06 -20.02
C ASP A 128 -0.36 -12.97 -19.81
N ILE A 129 -1.18 -13.12 -20.84
CA ILE A 129 -2.38 -13.96 -20.80
C ILE A 129 -2.03 -15.44 -20.53
N ALA A 130 -0.85 -15.90 -20.94
CA ALA A 130 -0.39 -17.27 -20.66
C ALA A 130 -0.15 -17.52 -19.16
N SER A 131 0.02 -16.49 -18.35
CA SER A 131 0.18 -16.60 -16.89
C SER A 131 -1.15 -16.86 -16.14
N LEU A 132 -2.30 -16.50 -16.72
CA LEU A 132 -3.61 -16.57 -16.07
C LEU A 132 -3.98 -17.97 -15.55
N PRO A 133 -3.77 -19.08 -16.29
CA PRO A 133 -4.07 -20.43 -15.78
C PRO A 133 -3.23 -20.79 -14.54
N THR A 134 -1.97 -20.35 -14.49
CA THR A 134 -1.09 -20.54 -13.32
C THR A 134 -1.58 -19.72 -12.15
N GLY A 135 -1.95 -18.47 -12.39
CA GLY A 135 -2.55 -17.61 -11.37
C GLY A 135 -3.83 -18.18 -10.75
N LEU A 136 -4.71 -18.74 -11.57
CA LEU A 136 -5.92 -19.41 -11.09
C LEU A 136 -5.58 -20.61 -10.19
N LYS A 137 -4.59 -21.43 -10.55
CA LYS A 137 -4.11 -22.56 -9.72
C LYS A 137 -3.57 -22.07 -8.38
N ILE A 138 -2.82 -20.95 -8.36
CA ILE A 138 -2.33 -20.34 -7.12
C ILE A 138 -3.50 -19.94 -6.22
N VAL A 139 -4.48 -19.22 -6.75
CA VAL A 139 -5.67 -18.78 -5.98
C VAL A 139 -6.43 -19.97 -5.41
N LEU A 140 -6.74 -20.96 -6.24
CA LEU A 140 -7.45 -22.17 -5.79
C LEU A 140 -6.62 -22.96 -4.77
N GLY A 141 -5.30 -23.07 -4.97
CA GLY A 141 -4.40 -23.72 -4.02
C GLY A 141 -4.41 -23.06 -2.65
N LEU A 142 -4.35 -21.72 -2.61
CA LEU A 142 -4.47 -20.95 -1.37
C LEU A 142 -5.81 -21.17 -0.69
N MET A 143 -6.92 -21.05 -1.42
CA MET A 143 -8.26 -21.24 -0.86
C MET A 143 -8.45 -22.64 -0.27
N LEU A 144 -8.04 -23.67 -0.98
CA LEU A 144 -8.19 -25.06 -0.52
C LEU A 144 -7.28 -25.40 0.66
N GLU A 145 -6.09 -24.84 0.71
CA GLU A 145 -5.16 -25.07 1.82
C GLU A 145 -5.66 -24.43 3.11
N TYR A 146 -6.16 -23.21 3.06
CA TYR A 146 -6.68 -22.52 4.25
C TYR A 146 -8.05 -23.05 4.69
N GLN A 147 -8.81 -23.67 3.80
CA GLN A 147 -10.07 -24.32 4.16
C GLN A 147 -9.87 -25.62 4.94
N LYS A 148 -8.75 -26.34 4.72
CA LYS A 148 -8.45 -27.61 5.40
C LYS A 148 -7.93 -27.44 6.84
N ASN A 149 -7.36 -26.30 7.11
CA ASN A 149 -6.80 -26.00 8.42
C ASN A 149 -7.74 -25.01 9.10
N ASP A 150 -8.47 -25.43 10.13
CA ASP A 150 -9.21 -24.55 11.06
C ASP A 150 -8.21 -23.63 11.81
N CYS A 151 -7.34 -22.94 11.07
CA CYS A 151 -6.17 -22.22 11.56
C CYS A 151 -6.40 -20.71 11.59
N PHE A 152 -7.36 -20.27 12.43
CA PHE A 152 -7.30 -18.89 12.94
C PHE A 152 -7.90 -18.80 14.34
#